data_c2b6ff800cbdd5f68037181225c1d6cc
#
_entry.id   c2b6ff800cbdd5f68037181225c1d6cc
#
_cell.length_a   1.000
_cell.length_b   1.000
_cell.length_c   1.000
_cell.angle_alpha   90.00
_cell.angle_beta   90.00
_cell.angle_gamma   90.00
#
_symmetry.space_group_name_H-M   'P 1'
#
loop_
_entity.id
_entity.type
_entity.pdbx_description
1 polymer ?
#
loop_
_entity_poly.entity_id
_entity_poly.type
_entity_poly.pdbx_seq_one_letter_code
_entity_poly.pdbx_strand_id
1 'polypeptide(L)'
;MKKTQKTNKEKESNTKTRTKESEIFASCSFSSLGLHSTLSEQLQERLGFEAPTLVQAQAIPVILSGRHVLVNAETGSGKTIAYLAPIIHYLQGYNPRIERSHGTFALVLVPTRELCLQVYEILQKLLHRFHWIVPGYVMGGENRNKEKARLRKGISILIATPGRLLDHLKNTSSFVHTNLRWIIFDEADRILELGFGKDIEEILDLLGSRANESVEKGKSSEFQRQNLLLSATLNEKVNHLSKISLENPVMIGLDNMKMQPDSSVNQTGSLGSDVDEDLDYSIKSVNSSSGDYRLPAQLVQRFVKVPCGSRLAVLLSILKHLFEREASQKVVVFFSTCDAVDFHYMLLSEFQWSPYSQFEEELKQMFLKCKTFRLHGNMKQEDRRTTFSAFKTEKSALLVSTDVAARGLDFPKVRCIIQYDSPGEASEYVHR
;
A
#
# COMPACT_ATOMS: atom_id res chain seq x y z
N MET A 1 -41.85 6.97 29.53
CA MET A 1 -41.58 6.55 28.11
C MET A 1 -40.31 7.15 27.48
N LYS A 2 -39.53 8.01 28.13
CA LYS A 2 -38.27 8.57 27.54
C LYS A 2 -36.97 7.82 27.91
N LYS A 3 -36.98 6.86 28.83
CA LYS A 3 -35.79 6.06 29.21
C LYS A 3 -35.58 4.79 28.37
N THR A 4 -36.63 4.28 27.74
CA THR A 4 -36.55 3.03 26.95
C THR A 4 -36.04 3.24 25.51
N GLN A 5 -36.12 4.48 24.97
CA GLN A 5 -35.62 4.77 23.61
C GLN A 5 -34.11 5.08 23.56
N LYS A 6 -33.48 5.45 24.69
CA LYS A 6 -32.00 5.66 24.72
C LYS A 6 -31.22 4.35 24.75
N THR A 7 -31.74 3.35 25.42
CA THR A 7 -31.08 2.03 25.53
C THR A 7 -31.12 1.22 24.23
N ASN A 8 -32.14 1.41 23.39
CA ASN A 8 -32.20 0.70 22.11
C ASN A 8 -31.30 1.33 21.03
N LYS A 9 -31.12 2.68 21.03
CA LYS A 9 -30.17 3.32 20.11
C LYS A 9 -28.70 3.01 20.46
N GLU A 10 -28.35 2.87 21.72
CA GLU A 10 -27.00 2.47 22.14
C GLU A 10 -26.73 0.99 21.86
N LYS A 11 -27.74 0.11 21.96
CA LYS A 11 -27.62 -1.29 21.58
C LYS A 11 -27.51 -1.50 20.06
N GLU A 12 -28.27 -0.74 19.26
CA GLU A 12 -28.17 -0.80 17.79
C GLU A 12 -26.86 -0.18 17.27
N SER A 13 -26.33 0.88 17.88
CA SER A 13 -25.02 1.41 17.53
C SER A 13 -23.87 0.47 17.90
N ASN A 14 -23.92 -0.16 19.07
CA ASN A 14 -22.93 -1.15 19.50
C ASN A 14 -22.98 -2.45 18.68
N THR A 15 -24.16 -2.88 18.23
CA THR A 15 -24.30 -4.07 17.38
C THR A 15 -23.79 -3.80 15.96
N LYS A 16 -24.05 -2.60 15.41
CA LYS A 16 -23.54 -2.20 14.09
C LYS A 16 -22.02 -1.94 14.08
N THR A 17 -21.44 -1.50 15.18
CA THR A 17 -19.99 -1.34 15.31
C THR A 17 -19.29 -2.69 15.44
N ARG A 18 -19.86 -3.62 16.22
CA ARG A 18 -19.32 -4.97 16.40
C ARG A 18 -19.38 -5.84 15.13
N THR A 19 -20.41 -5.71 14.30
CA THR A 19 -20.50 -6.42 13.01
C THR A 19 -19.51 -5.86 11.97
N LYS A 20 -19.19 -4.57 12.00
CA LYS A 20 -18.22 -3.96 11.08
C LYS A 20 -16.76 -4.25 11.46
N GLU A 21 -16.44 -4.39 12.73
CA GLU A 21 -15.09 -4.79 13.17
C GLU A 21 -14.79 -6.24 12.82
N SER A 22 -15.77 -7.13 12.83
CA SER A 22 -15.63 -8.54 12.42
C SER A 22 -15.38 -8.74 10.91
N GLU A 23 -15.59 -7.70 10.08
CA GLU A 23 -15.30 -7.74 8.63
C GLU A 23 -13.84 -7.41 8.29
N ILE A 24 -13.09 -6.81 9.19
CA ILE A 24 -11.69 -6.37 8.96
C ILE A 24 -10.70 -7.26 9.71
N PHE A 25 -11.03 -7.62 10.94
CA PHE A 25 -10.15 -8.37 11.84
C PHE A 25 -10.56 -9.83 11.93
N ALA A 26 -9.56 -10.70 11.96
CA ALA A 26 -9.79 -12.12 12.19
C ALA A 26 -10.07 -12.39 13.68
N SER A 27 -10.80 -13.46 13.97
CA SER A 27 -11.11 -13.90 15.33
C SER A 27 -9.95 -14.64 16.02
N CYS A 28 -8.74 -14.61 15.44
CA CYS A 28 -7.54 -15.28 15.94
C CYS A 28 -6.51 -14.28 16.50
N SER A 29 -5.50 -14.78 17.19
CA SER A 29 -4.36 -13.99 17.67
C SER A 29 -3.14 -14.16 16.77
N PHE A 30 -2.16 -13.22 16.81
CA PHE A 30 -0.90 -13.38 16.09
C PHE A 30 -0.12 -14.63 16.53
N SER A 31 -0.22 -15.00 17.81
CA SER A 31 0.44 -16.21 18.34
C SER A 31 -0.15 -17.49 17.75
N SER A 32 -1.46 -17.53 17.48
CA SER A 32 -2.12 -18.68 16.84
C SER A 32 -1.78 -18.85 15.36
N LEU A 33 -1.21 -17.82 14.71
CA LEU A 33 -0.73 -17.89 13.33
C LEU A 33 0.66 -18.55 13.19
N GLY A 34 1.26 -19.02 14.30
CA GLY A 34 2.57 -19.65 14.30
C GLY A 34 3.76 -18.69 14.41
N LEU A 35 3.52 -17.41 14.70
CA LEU A 35 4.59 -16.45 14.92
C LEU A 35 5.28 -16.64 16.28
N HIS A 36 6.56 -16.29 16.34
CA HIS A 36 7.32 -16.31 17.59
C HIS A 36 6.69 -15.40 18.65
N SER A 37 6.65 -15.84 19.92
CA SER A 37 5.99 -15.11 21.02
C SER A 37 6.46 -13.68 21.16
N THR A 38 7.78 -13.45 21.21
CA THR A 38 8.39 -12.12 21.28
C THR A 38 7.95 -11.20 20.14
N LEU A 39 7.75 -11.74 18.92
CA LEU A 39 7.28 -10.97 17.78
C LEU A 39 5.80 -10.61 17.94
N SER A 40 4.99 -11.54 18.41
CA SER A 40 3.56 -11.32 18.69
C SER A 40 3.37 -10.26 19.78
N GLU A 41 4.19 -10.27 20.83
CA GLU A 41 4.22 -9.22 21.87
C GLU A 41 4.57 -7.85 21.28
N GLN A 42 5.57 -7.79 20.38
CA GLN A 42 5.95 -6.51 19.74
C GLN A 42 4.86 -5.93 18.84
N LEU A 43 4.12 -6.78 18.15
CA LEU A 43 2.96 -6.36 17.33
C LEU A 43 1.89 -5.71 18.22
N GLN A 44 1.65 -6.25 19.41
CA GLN A 44 0.68 -5.69 20.37
C GLN A 44 1.20 -4.46 21.09
N GLU A 45 2.35 -4.57 21.76
CA GLU A 45 2.86 -3.51 22.64
C GLU A 45 3.36 -2.28 21.89
N ARG A 46 4.05 -2.45 20.77
CA ARG A 46 4.70 -1.35 20.05
C ARG A 46 3.90 -0.80 18.88
N LEU A 47 3.16 -1.65 18.20
CA LEU A 47 2.36 -1.25 17.04
C LEU A 47 0.87 -1.12 17.38
N GLY A 48 0.44 -1.60 18.55
CA GLY A 48 -0.93 -1.48 19.04
C GLY A 48 -1.92 -2.38 18.27
N PHE A 49 -1.45 -3.49 17.66
CA PHE A 49 -2.30 -4.41 16.94
C PHE A 49 -2.83 -5.48 17.88
N GLU A 50 -4.10 -5.42 18.26
CA GLU A 50 -4.75 -6.37 19.17
C GLU A 50 -5.06 -7.70 18.47
N ALA A 51 -5.47 -7.65 17.20
CA ALA A 51 -5.80 -8.81 16.38
C ALA A 51 -5.25 -8.66 14.96
N PRO A 52 -4.96 -9.77 14.25
CA PRO A 52 -4.56 -9.71 12.85
C PRO A 52 -5.76 -9.34 11.97
N THR A 53 -5.47 -8.65 10.85
CA THR A 53 -6.48 -8.46 9.81
C THR A 53 -6.76 -9.77 9.08
N LEU A 54 -7.87 -9.86 8.33
CA LEU A 54 -8.20 -11.04 7.54
C LEU A 54 -7.07 -11.41 6.55
N VAL A 55 -6.47 -10.39 5.90
CA VAL A 55 -5.35 -10.60 4.98
C VAL A 55 -4.13 -11.16 5.71
N GLN A 56 -3.81 -10.65 6.90
CA GLN A 56 -2.71 -11.15 7.72
C GLN A 56 -2.95 -12.59 8.18
N ALA A 57 -4.16 -12.89 8.62
CA ALA A 57 -4.54 -14.24 9.08
C ALA A 57 -4.44 -15.29 7.97
N GLN A 58 -4.73 -14.92 6.73
CA GLN A 58 -4.61 -15.79 5.57
C GLN A 58 -3.16 -15.89 5.05
N ALA A 59 -2.44 -14.76 4.97
CA ALA A 59 -1.12 -14.70 4.34
C ALA A 59 0.00 -15.25 5.24
N ILE A 60 0.00 -14.96 6.54
CA ILE A 60 1.10 -15.33 7.45
C ILE A 60 1.34 -16.85 7.46
N PRO A 61 0.32 -17.74 7.64
CA PRO A 61 0.55 -19.17 7.64
C PRO A 61 1.09 -19.71 6.31
N VAL A 62 0.60 -19.16 5.19
CA VAL A 62 1.05 -19.56 3.84
C VAL A 62 2.49 -19.14 3.60
N ILE A 63 2.90 -17.93 4.03
CA ILE A 63 4.27 -17.47 3.91
C ILE A 63 5.18 -18.32 4.82
N LEU A 64 4.75 -18.65 6.03
CA LEU A 64 5.47 -19.57 6.92
C LEU A 64 5.60 -20.99 6.36
N SER A 65 4.73 -21.44 5.49
CA SER A 65 4.87 -22.74 4.79
C SER A 65 5.84 -22.72 3.61
N GLY A 66 6.46 -21.57 3.31
CA GLY A 66 7.46 -21.42 2.23
C GLY A 66 6.87 -21.29 0.82
N ARG A 67 5.54 -21.21 0.66
CA ARG A 67 4.89 -21.13 -0.64
C ARG A 67 4.92 -19.69 -1.19
N HIS A 68 5.03 -19.58 -2.53
CA HIS A 68 4.80 -18.31 -3.21
C HIS A 68 3.37 -17.81 -2.98
N VAL A 69 3.20 -16.49 -2.85
CA VAL A 69 1.90 -15.88 -2.54
C VAL A 69 1.63 -14.71 -3.47
N LEU A 70 0.41 -14.66 -3.97
CA LEU A 70 -0.18 -13.48 -4.61
C LEU A 70 -1.29 -12.95 -3.71
N VAL A 71 -1.10 -11.77 -3.15
CA VAL A 71 -2.09 -11.10 -2.29
C VAL A 71 -2.78 -10.00 -3.08
N ASN A 72 -4.08 -10.14 -3.28
CA ASN A 72 -4.95 -9.09 -3.82
C ASN A 72 -5.74 -8.46 -2.66
N ALA A 73 -5.28 -7.31 -2.19
CA ALA A 73 -5.89 -6.66 -1.05
C ALA A 73 -5.72 -5.14 -1.12
N GLU A 74 -6.69 -4.43 -0.60
CA GLU A 74 -6.75 -2.96 -0.56
C GLU A 74 -5.57 -2.34 0.19
N THR A 75 -5.29 -1.05 -0.08
CA THR A 75 -4.37 -0.26 0.74
C THR A 75 -4.91 -0.15 2.16
N GLY A 76 -4.03 -0.21 3.16
CA GLY A 76 -4.45 -0.18 4.56
C GLY A 76 -4.93 -1.52 5.14
N SER A 77 -5.01 -2.60 4.36
CA SER A 77 -5.42 -3.94 4.84
C SER A 77 -4.37 -4.66 5.70
N GLY A 78 -3.21 -4.03 5.96
CA GLY A 78 -2.14 -4.60 6.79
C GLY A 78 -1.14 -5.48 6.05
N LYS A 79 -1.03 -5.37 4.71
CA LYS A 79 -0.10 -6.14 3.86
C LYS A 79 1.34 -6.11 4.35
N THR A 80 1.83 -4.97 4.81
CA THR A 80 3.22 -4.80 5.26
C THR A 80 3.58 -5.75 6.41
N ILE A 81 2.70 -5.88 7.39
CA ILE A 81 2.90 -6.83 8.50
C ILE A 81 2.76 -8.28 8.02
N ALA A 82 1.85 -8.53 7.07
CA ALA A 82 1.61 -9.88 6.55
C ALA A 82 2.87 -10.53 5.97
N TYR A 83 3.79 -9.74 5.36
CA TYR A 83 5.06 -10.28 4.86
C TYR A 83 6.25 -10.04 5.82
N LEU A 84 6.32 -8.93 6.56
CA LEU A 84 7.45 -8.68 7.46
C LEU A 84 7.49 -9.64 8.65
N ALA A 85 6.34 -9.93 9.25
CA ALA A 85 6.28 -10.77 10.45
C ALA A 85 6.81 -12.20 10.20
N PRO A 86 6.36 -12.94 9.18
CA PRO A 86 6.91 -14.28 8.92
C PRO A 86 8.40 -14.26 8.53
N ILE A 87 8.88 -13.25 7.81
CA ILE A 87 10.30 -13.12 7.48
C ILE A 87 11.14 -12.92 8.75
N ILE A 88 10.71 -12.04 9.65
CA ILE A 88 11.39 -11.83 10.94
C ILE A 88 11.33 -13.09 11.79
N HIS A 89 10.17 -13.80 11.79
CA HIS A 89 10.03 -15.09 12.49
C HIS A 89 11.11 -16.09 12.04
N TYR A 90 11.36 -16.22 10.75
CA TYR A 90 12.40 -17.10 10.25
C TYR A 90 13.80 -16.61 10.59
N LEU A 91 14.09 -15.33 10.35
CA LEU A 91 15.44 -14.79 10.55
C LEU A 91 15.89 -14.81 12.01
N GLN A 92 14.96 -14.65 12.95
CA GLN A 92 15.26 -14.74 14.37
C GLN A 92 15.54 -16.18 14.84
N GLY A 93 14.99 -17.19 14.13
CA GLY A 93 15.13 -18.60 14.46
C GLY A 93 16.46 -19.24 14.01
N TYR A 94 17.32 -18.51 13.29
CA TYR A 94 18.60 -19.05 12.86
C TYR A 94 19.54 -19.36 14.05
N ASN A 95 20.13 -20.55 14.05
CA ASN A 95 21.14 -20.96 15.01
C ASN A 95 22.36 -21.54 14.25
N PRO A 96 23.54 -20.89 14.28
CA PRO A 96 23.84 -19.61 14.92
C PRO A 96 23.07 -18.43 14.32
N ARG A 97 22.96 -17.33 15.10
CA ARG A 97 22.31 -16.10 14.63
C ARG A 97 22.93 -15.57 13.36
N ILE A 98 22.09 -14.94 12.51
CA ILE A 98 22.59 -14.28 11.31
C ILE A 98 23.50 -13.09 11.68
N GLU A 99 24.52 -12.88 10.85
CA GLU A 99 25.46 -11.78 10.96
C GLU A 99 25.39 -10.85 9.77
N ARG A 100 25.93 -9.64 9.88
CA ARG A 100 26.00 -8.67 8.78
C ARG A 100 26.78 -9.19 7.57
N SER A 101 27.81 -10.00 7.80
CA SER A 101 28.64 -10.65 6.79
C SER A 101 27.85 -11.56 5.84
N HIS A 102 26.73 -12.12 6.30
CA HIS A 102 25.86 -12.96 5.49
C HIS A 102 25.08 -12.16 4.42
N GLY A 103 25.07 -10.82 4.49
CA GLY A 103 24.40 -9.96 3.51
C GLY A 103 22.87 -9.98 3.62
N THR A 104 22.20 -9.87 2.47
CA THR A 104 20.75 -9.69 2.39
C THR A 104 20.01 -11.01 2.23
N PHE A 105 19.05 -11.25 3.11
CA PHE A 105 18.15 -12.41 3.10
C PHE A 105 16.77 -12.08 2.52
N ALA A 106 16.28 -10.86 2.73
CA ALA A 106 15.00 -10.41 2.22
C ALA A 106 15.11 -9.07 1.50
N LEU A 107 14.48 -8.98 0.35
CA LEU A 107 14.43 -7.81 -0.51
C LEU A 107 12.96 -7.40 -0.68
N VAL A 108 12.62 -6.18 -0.27
CA VAL A 108 11.30 -5.58 -0.45
C VAL A 108 11.38 -4.49 -1.51
N LEU A 109 10.71 -4.71 -2.64
CA LEU A 109 10.59 -3.74 -3.72
C LEU A 109 9.33 -2.93 -3.55
N VAL A 110 9.47 -1.62 -3.57
CA VAL A 110 8.37 -0.65 -3.38
C VAL A 110 8.43 0.42 -4.48
N PRO A 111 7.27 0.95 -4.92
CA PRO A 111 7.21 1.90 -6.03
C PRO A 111 7.82 3.27 -5.73
N THR A 112 7.72 3.74 -4.48
CA THR A 112 8.04 5.13 -4.12
C THR A 112 9.03 5.20 -2.96
N ARG A 113 9.73 6.34 -2.89
CA ARG A 113 10.69 6.63 -1.80
C ARG A 113 10.00 6.78 -0.45
N GLU A 114 8.80 7.32 -0.48
CA GLU A 114 7.97 7.55 0.70
C GLU A 114 7.52 6.21 1.30
N LEU A 115 7.02 5.29 0.48
CA LEU A 115 6.66 3.94 0.94
C LEU A 115 7.90 3.18 1.43
N CYS A 116 9.05 3.37 0.79
CA CYS A 116 10.33 2.79 1.25
C CYS A 116 10.64 3.20 2.69
N LEU A 117 10.48 4.46 3.03
CA LEU A 117 10.71 4.96 4.39
C LEU A 117 9.64 4.48 5.38
N GLN A 118 8.37 4.39 4.97
CA GLN A 118 7.31 3.88 5.84
C GLN A 118 7.52 2.41 6.20
N VAL A 119 7.81 1.57 5.21
CA VAL A 119 8.11 0.15 5.45
C VAL A 119 9.35 0.02 6.35
N TYR A 120 10.36 0.86 6.15
CA TYR A 120 11.54 0.90 6.99
C TYR A 120 11.22 1.28 8.45
N GLU A 121 10.37 2.28 8.68
CA GLU A 121 9.93 2.67 10.03
C GLU A 121 9.16 1.54 10.75
N ILE A 122 8.28 0.84 10.03
CA ILE A 122 7.56 -0.32 10.56
C ILE A 122 8.55 -1.44 10.90
N LEU A 123 9.47 -1.72 9.99
CA LEU A 123 10.49 -2.75 10.17
C LEU A 123 11.38 -2.45 11.40
N GLN A 124 11.80 -1.20 11.59
CA GLN A 124 12.58 -0.81 12.78
C GLN A 124 11.82 -1.07 14.09
N LYS A 125 10.51 -0.79 14.11
CA LYS A 125 9.68 -1.06 15.29
C LYS A 125 9.58 -2.56 15.58
N LEU A 126 9.39 -3.37 14.54
CA LEU A 126 9.33 -4.84 14.67
C LEU A 126 10.65 -5.47 15.11
N LEU A 127 11.78 -4.88 14.70
CA LEU A 127 13.11 -5.40 15.00
C LEU A 127 13.68 -4.94 16.35
N HIS A 128 12.92 -4.19 17.13
CA HIS A 128 13.44 -3.61 18.38
C HIS A 128 14.08 -4.60 19.35
N ARG A 129 13.56 -5.83 19.43
CA ARG A 129 14.15 -6.92 20.26
C ARG A 129 15.07 -7.87 19.46
N PHE A 130 15.23 -7.67 18.14
CA PHE A 130 16.02 -8.52 17.24
C PHE A 130 17.18 -7.75 16.62
N HIS A 131 18.08 -7.20 17.46
CA HIS A 131 19.13 -6.27 17.04
C HIS A 131 20.15 -6.83 16.04
N TRP A 132 20.26 -8.15 15.93
CA TRP A 132 21.14 -8.83 14.98
C TRP A 132 20.57 -8.87 13.56
N ILE A 133 19.25 -8.66 13.39
CA ILE A 133 18.63 -8.52 12.08
C ILE A 133 18.70 -7.04 11.68
N VAL A 134 19.50 -6.76 10.66
CA VAL A 134 19.82 -5.38 10.28
C VAL A 134 18.88 -4.89 9.18
N PRO A 135 18.02 -3.91 9.43
CA PRO A 135 17.21 -3.28 8.39
C PRO A 135 18.02 -2.24 7.63
N GLY A 136 17.73 -2.07 6.34
CA GLY A 136 18.29 -1.01 5.53
C GLY A 136 17.42 -0.69 4.33
N TYR A 137 17.75 0.44 3.67
CA TYR A 137 17.05 0.83 2.46
C TYR A 137 17.99 1.48 1.45
N VAL A 138 17.60 1.40 0.16
CA VAL A 138 18.22 2.11 -0.97
C VAL A 138 17.13 2.69 -1.85
N MET A 139 17.21 3.98 -2.18
CA MET A 139 16.17 4.67 -2.94
C MET A 139 16.74 5.83 -3.74
N GLY A 140 16.15 6.15 -4.88
CA GLY A 140 16.56 7.29 -5.69
C GLY A 140 16.57 8.60 -4.89
N GLY A 141 17.48 9.52 -5.23
CA GLY A 141 17.58 10.84 -4.59
C GLY A 141 18.43 10.89 -3.31
N GLU A 142 18.87 9.74 -2.79
CA GLU A 142 19.85 9.70 -1.70
C GLU A 142 21.30 9.65 -2.24
N ASN A 143 22.24 10.00 -1.38
CA ASN A 143 23.67 9.96 -1.74
C ASN A 143 24.12 8.51 -1.92
N ARG A 144 24.52 8.17 -3.16
CA ARG A 144 24.95 6.83 -3.56
C ARG A 144 26.10 6.26 -2.73
N ASN A 145 27.05 7.12 -2.33
CA ASN A 145 28.20 6.66 -1.53
C ASN A 145 27.79 6.25 -0.11
N LYS A 146 26.78 6.94 0.47
CA LYS A 146 26.22 6.54 1.76
C LYS A 146 25.50 5.19 1.65
N GLU A 147 24.77 4.95 0.56
CA GLU A 147 24.09 3.68 0.30
C GLU A 147 25.11 2.55 0.10
N LYS A 148 26.17 2.76 -0.72
CA LYS A 148 27.27 1.80 -0.87
C LYS A 148 27.93 1.44 0.46
N ALA A 149 28.13 2.43 1.32
CA ALA A 149 28.70 2.20 2.66
C ALA A 149 27.77 1.35 3.55
N ARG A 150 26.44 1.55 3.47
CA ARG A 150 25.45 0.72 4.17
C ARG A 150 25.42 -0.71 3.64
N LEU A 151 25.38 -0.89 2.32
CA LEU A 151 25.40 -2.21 1.68
C LEU A 151 26.66 -2.99 2.02
N ARG A 152 27.83 -2.33 2.02
CA ARG A 152 29.12 -2.93 2.41
C ARG A 152 29.15 -3.38 3.87
N LYS A 153 28.46 -2.66 4.78
CA LYS A 153 28.33 -3.05 6.19
C LYS A 153 27.42 -4.25 6.42
N GLY A 154 26.63 -4.63 5.41
CA GLY A 154 25.67 -5.72 5.47
C GLY A 154 24.30 -5.28 6.01
N ILE A 155 23.27 -5.66 5.27
CA ILE A 155 21.84 -5.41 5.55
C ILE A 155 21.12 -6.75 5.41
N SER A 156 20.38 -7.17 6.44
CA SER A 156 19.66 -8.46 6.43
C SER A 156 18.32 -8.36 5.68
N ILE A 157 17.58 -7.26 5.90
CA ILE A 157 16.32 -6.96 5.20
C ILE A 157 16.49 -5.62 4.49
N LEU A 158 16.51 -5.65 3.17
CA LEU A 158 16.69 -4.48 2.32
C LEU A 158 15.38 -4.06 1.68
N ILE A 159 15.01 -2.79 1.85
CA ILE A 159 13.86 -2.17 1.18
C ILE A 159 14.41 -1.29 0.06
N ALA A 160 13.85 -1.38 -1.14
CA ALA A 160 14.42 -0.68 -2.29
C ALA A 160 13.37 -0.18 -3.28
N THR A 161 13.67 0.95 -3.94
CA THR A 161 13.00 1.33 -5.19
C THR A 161 13.71 0.66 -6.37
N PRO A 162 12.97 0.20 -7.43
CA PRO A 162 13.52 -0.65 -8.48
C PRO A 162 14.76 -0.08 -9.15
N GLY A 163 14.70 1.12 -9.74
CA GLY A 163 15.82 1.69 -10.48
C GLY A 163 17.09 1.89 -9.65
N ARG A 164 16.99 2.21 -8.33
CA ARG A 164 18.16 2.33 -7.45
C ARG A 164 18.73 0.98 -7.07
N LEU A 165 17.88 -0.02 -6.87
CA LEU A 165 18.33 -1.39 -6.64
C LEU A 165 19.09 -1.93 -7.85
N LEU A 166 18.55 -1.74 -9.05
CA LEU A 166 19.17 -2.16 -10.31
C LEU A 166 20.56 -1.52 -10.48
N ASP A 167 20.68 -0.21 -10.18
CA ASP A 167 21.98 0.48 -10.17
C ASP A 167 22.99 -0.18 -9.20
N HIS A 168 22.54 -0.55 -7.99
CA HIS A 168 23.43 -1.23 -7.03
C HIS A 168 23.76 -2.65 -7.41
N LEU A 169 22.85 -3.41 -7.99
CA LEU A 169 23.12 -4.77 -8.49
C LEU A 169 24.18 -4.76 -9.60
N LYS A 170 24.12 -3.78 -10.50
CA LYS A 170 25.08 -3.62 -11.59
C LYS A 170 26.44 -3.06 -11.15
N ASN A 171 26.44 -2.10 -10.24
CA ASN A 171 27.59 -1.22 -10.02
C ASN A 171 28.16 -1.25 -8.58
N THR A 172 27.72 -2.16 -7.71
CA THR A 172 28.20 -2.24 -6.32
C THR A 172 28.58 -3.66 -5.96
N SER A 173 29.83 -4.02 -6.24
CA SER A 173 30.38 -5.36 -5.98
C SER A 173 30.33 -5.79 -4.50
N SER A 174 30.31 -4.81 -3.58
CA SER A 174 30.19 -5.07 -2.15
C SER A 174 28.76 -5.35 -1.67
N PHE A 175 27.78 -5.40 -2.57
CA PHE A 175 26.42 -5.79 -2.24
C PHE A 175 26.28 -7.30 -2.21
N VAL A 176 26.32 -7.89 -1.01
CA VAL A 176 26.20 -9.33 -0.80
C VAL A 176 24.74 -9.73 -0.71
N HIS A 177 24.26 -10.57 -1.62
CA HIS A 177 22.89 -11.09 -1.70
C HIS A 177 22.84 -12.60 -2.01
N THR A 178 23.91 -13.33 -1.78
CA THR A 178 24.00 -14.79 -2.01
C THR A 178 23.04 -15.59 -1.13
N ASN A 179 22.63 -15.04 0.01
CA ASN A 179 21.68 -15.64 0.93
C ASN A 179 20.24 -15.12 0.75
N LEU A 180 19.94 -14.53 -0.40
CA LEU A 180 18.60 -13.98 -0.66
C LEU A 180 17.55 -15.10 -0.74
N ARG A 181 16.58 -15.07 0.19
CA ARG A 181 15.52 -16.05 0.32
C ARG A 181 14.15 -15.51 -0.03
N TRP A 182 13.93 -14.21 0.17
CA TRP A 182 12.63 -13.57 -0.07
C TRP A 182 12.76 -12.38 -0.99
N ILE A 183 11.93 -12.34 -2.02
CA ILE A 183 11.68 -11.14 -2.82
C ILE A 183 10.20 -10.80 -2.68
N ILE A 184 9.95 -9.58 -2.25
CA ILE A 184 8.61 -9.05 -2.03
C ILE A 184 8.39 -7.88 -2.98
N PHE A 185 7.30 -7.94 -3.76
CA PHE A 185 6.82 -6.83 -4.58
C PHE A 185 5.61 -6.22 -3.88
N ASP A 186 5.80 -5.10 -3.19
CA ASP A 186 4.72 -4.38 -2.50
C ASP A 186 4.19 -3.27 -3.40
N GLU A 187 2.85 -3.14 -3.52
CA GLU A 187 2.18 -2.30 -4.52
C GLU A 187 2.67 -2.59 -5.95
N ALA A 188 2.65 -3.87 -6.36
CA ALA A 188 3.17 -4.32 -7.64
C ALA A 188 2.51 -3.63 -8.84
N ASP A 189 1.20 -3.40 -8.80
CA ASP A 189 0.46 -2.62 -9.78
C ASP A 189 1.09 -1.23 -9.96
N ARG A 190 1.44 -0.59 -8.87
CA ARG A 190 2.05 0.73 -8.90
C ARG A 190 3.49 0.72 -9.43
N ILE A 191 4.29 -0.26 -9.07
CA ILE A 191 5.64 -0.44 -9.63
C ILE A 191 5.56 -0.48 -11.16
N LEU A 192 4.60 -1.24 -11.70
CA LEU A 192 4.42 -1.44 -13.14
C LEU A 192 3.82 -0.22 -13.85
N GLU A 193 2.90 0.51 -13.21
CA GLU A 193 2.34 1.78 -13.71
C GLU A 193 3.41 2.88 -13.83
N LEU A 194 4.35 2.94 -12.91
CA LEU A 194 5.47 3.87 -12.95
C LEU A 194 6.54 3.51 -14.01
N GLY A 195 6.34 2.44 -14.75
CA GLY A 195 7.21 2.04 -15.86
C GLY A 195 8.40 1.19 -15.47
N PHE A 196 8.47 0.67 -14.24
CA PHE A 196 9.58 -0.15 -13.76
C PHE A 196 9.53 -1.62 -14.20
N GLY A 197 8.64 -2.01 -15.13
CA GLY A 197 8.51 -3.40 -15.57
C GLY A 197 9.84 -3.99 -16.07
N LYS A 198 10.52 -3.29 -16.96
CA LYS A 198 11.83 -3.73 -17.49
C LYS A 198 12.91 -3.79 -16.41
N ASP A 199 12.92 -2.83 -15.48
CA ASP A 199 13.88 -2.84 -14.37
C ASP A 199 13.67 -4.07 -13.46
N ILE A 200 12.41 -4.46 -13.24
CA ILE A 200 12.06 -5.65 -12.44
C ILE A 200 12.51 -6.94 -13.15
N GLU A 201 12.26 -7.07 -14.44
CA GLU A 201 12.71 -8.23 -15.24
C GLU A 201 14.25 -8.37 -15.13
N GLU A 202 14.97 -7.27 -15.35
CA GLU A 202 16.43 -7.26 -15.25
C GLU A 202 16.93 -7.55 -13.81
N ILE A 203 16.25 -7.06 -12.78
CA ILE A 203 16.54 -7.38 -11.38
C ILE A 203 16.37 -8.90 -11.15
N LEU A 204 15.27 -9.48 -11.63
CA LEU A 204 15.01 -10.92 -11.50
C LEU A 204 16.09 -11.75 -12.21
N ASP A 205 16.50 -11.34 -13.41
CA ASP A 205 17.56 -12.01 -14.18
C ASP A 205 18.91 -11.96 -13.44
N LEU A 206 19.31 -10.79 -12.94
CA LEU A 206 20.56 -10.63 -12.18
C LEU A 206 20.56 -11.43 -10.87
N LEU A 207 19.41 -11.57 -10.22
CA LEU A 207 19.24 -12.35 -9.00
C LEU A 207 19.11 -13.86 -9.30
N GLY A 208 18.53 -14.23 -10.46
CA GLY A 208 18.36 -15.61 -10.91
C GLY A 208 19.67 -16.24 -11.38
N SER A 209 20.45 -15.54 -12.20
CA SER A 209 21.72 -16.04 -12.76
C SER A 209 22.72 -16.44 -11.68
N ARG A 210 22.77 -15.70 -10.57
CA ARG A 210 23.69 -16.03 -9.46
C ARG A 210 23.21 -17.17 -8.56
N ALA A 211 21.90 -17.46 -8.53
CA ALA A 211 21.38 -18.64 -7.84
C ALA A 211 21.85 -19.93 -8.52
N ASN A 212 21.93 -19.96 -9.86
CA ASN A 212 22.40 -21.09 -10.65
C ASN A 212 23.92 -21.36 -10.47
N GLU A 213 24.75 -20.31 -10.33
CA GLU A 213 26.18 -20.45 -10.06
C GLU A 213 26.49 -21.10 -8.68
N SER A 214 25.60 -20.93 -7.70
CA SER A 214 25.75 -21.54 -6.38
C SER A 214 25.38 -23.04 -6.37
N VAL A 215 24.46 -23.45 -7.22
CA VAL A 215 24.05 -24.85 -7.38
C VAL A 215 25.18 -25.66 -8.07
N GLU A 216 25.88 -25.10 -9.06
CA GLU A 216 27.02 -25.76 -9.73
C GLU A 216 28.20 -25.97 -8.79
N LYS A 217 28.32 -25.22 -7.69
CA LYS A 217 29.39 -25.40 -6.69
C LYS A 217 29.06 -26.41 -5.58
N GLY A 218 28.07 -27.28 -5.77
CA GLY A 218 27.81 -28.42 -4.89
C GLY A 218 27.27 -28.06 -3.49
N LYS A 219 26.85 -26.82 -3.26
CA LYS A 219 26.06 -26.47 -2.09
C LYS A 219 24.58 -26.64 -2.44
N SER A 220 24.01 -27.80 -2.12
CA SER A 220 22.57 -28.03 -2.14
C SER A 220 21.92 -26.99 -1.22
N SER A 221 21.40 -25.92 -1.83
CA SER A 221 20.55 -24.97 -1.13
C SER A 221 19.23 -25.70 -0.87
N GLU A 222 19.05 -26.23 0.33
CA GLU A 222 17.81 -26.90 0.78
C GLU A 222 16.59 -25.97 0.76
N PHE A 223 16.75 -24.71 0.39
CA PHE A 223 15.68 -23.72 0.44
C PHE A 223 15.56 -22.95 -0.87
N GLN A 224 14.51 -23.24 -1.59
CA GLN A 224 14.08 -22.49 -2.76
C GLN A 224 13.69 -21.05 -2.37
N ARG A 225 14.06 -20.06 -3.20
CA ARG A 225 13.70 -18.67 -2.98
C ARG A 225 12.19 -18.49 -3.05
N GLN A 226 11.60 -17.86 -2.03
CA GLN A 226 10.18 -17.53 -1.97
C GLN A 226 9.93 -16.10 -2.46
N ASN A 227 9.03 -15.93 -3.41
CA ASN A 227 8.62 -14.63 -3.90
C ASN A 227 7.17 -14.34 -3.48
N LEU A 228 6.91 -13.09 -3.07
CA LEU A 228 5.62 -12.62 -2.61
C LEU A 228 5.22 -11.40 -3.45
N LEU A 229 4.04 -11.41 -4.03
CA LEU A 229 3.51 -10.32 -4.82
C LEU A 229 2.24 -9.78 -4.15
N LEU A 230 2.25 -8.49 -3.81
CA LEU A 230 1.13 -7.82 -3.14
C LEU A 230 0.67 -6.66 -4.03
N SER A 231 -0.62 -6.63 -4.32
CA SER A 231 -1.23 -5.64 -5.19
C SER A 231 -2.64 -5.29 -4.74
N ALA A 232 -3.10 -4.08 -5.04
CA ALA A 232 -4.50 -3.70 -4.84
C ALA A 232 -5.35 -4.06 -6.07
N THR A 233 -4.72 -4.24 -7.24
CA THR A 233 -5.39 -4.56 -8.49
C THR A 233 -4.68 -5.68 -9.24
N LEU A 234 -5.43 -6.52 -9.94
CA LEU A 234 -4.91 -7.59 -10.79
C LEU A 234 -5.14 -7.25 -12.27
N ASN A 235 -4.30 -6.38 -12.80
CA ASN A 235 -4.29 -6.05 -14.23
C ASN A 235 -3.36 -7.00 -15.02
N GLU A 236 -3.36 -6.89 -16.34
CA GLU A 236 -2.53 -7.74 -17.23
C GLU A 236 -1.05 -7.66 -16.92
N LYS A 237 -0.53 -6.46 -16.55
CA LYS A 237 0.89 -6.27 -16.19
C LYS A 237 1.24 -7.00 -14.89
N VAL A 238 0.35 -6.94 -13.88
CA VAL A 238 0.52 -7.67 -12.61
C VAL A 238 0.45 -9.18 -12.85
N ASN A 239 -0.47 -9.63 -13.70
CA ASN A 239 -0.57 -11.04 -14.08
C ASN A 239 0.69 -11.52 -14.82
N HIS A 240 1.27 -10.69 -15.70
CA HIS A 240 2.54 -11.00 -16.35
C HIS A 240 3.68 -11.12 -15.33
N LEU A 241 3.82 -10.14 -14.43
CA LEU A 241 4.83 -10.19 -13.36
C LEU A 241 4.65 -11.42 -12.47
N SER A 242 3.41 -11.77 -12.13
CA SER A 242 3.11 -12.97 -11.35
C SER A 242 3.61 -14.24 -12.06
N LYS A 243 3.39 -14.38 -13.37
CA LYS A 243 3.83 -15.55 -14.15
C LYS A 243 5.35 -15.69 -14.20
N ILE A 244 6.10 -14.59 -14.27
CA ILE A 244 7.58 -14.64 -14.35
C ILE A 244 8.26 -14.70 -12.99
N SER A 245 7.57 -14.33 -11.91
CA SER A 245 8.18 -14.23 -10.57
C SER A 245 7.68 -15.26 -9.58
N LEU A 246 6.50 -15.86 -9.77
CA LEU A 246 5.89 -16.79 -8.81
C LEU A 246 5.73 -18.18 -9.43
N GLU A 247 6.01 -19.20 -8.65
CA GLU A 247 5.76 -20.59 -9.00
C GLU A 247 4.61 -21.16 -8.15
N ASN A 248 3.53 -21.61 -8.80
CA ASN A 248 2.32 -22.15 -8.15
C ASN A 248 1.87 -21.35 -6.91
N PRO A 249 1.62 -20.01 -7.05
CA PRO A 249 1.32 -19.16 -5.91
C PRO A 249 -0.03 -19.49 -5.27
N VAL A 250 -0.10 -19.32 -3.94
CA VAL A 250 -1.38 -19.26 -3.26
C VAL A 250 -1.98 -17.87 -3.47
N MET A 251 -3.22 -17.84 -3.94
CA MET A 251 -3.98 -16.61 -4.15
C MET A 251 -4.73 -16.25 -2.86
N ILE A 252 -4.56 -15.02 -2.37
CA ILE A 252 -5.19 -14.51 -1.15
C ILE A 252 -5.97 -13.24 -1.46
N GLY A 253 -7.14 -13.07 -0.83
CA GLY A 253 -7.99 -11.89 -1.00
C GLY A 253 -8.91 -11.95 -2.21
N LEU A 254 -8.95 -13.05 -2.94
CA LEU A 254 -9.96 -13.33 -3.96
C LEU A 254 -11.19 -13.91 -3.27
N ASP A 255 -12.10 -13.07 -2.78
CA ASP A 255 -13.36 -13.55 -2.26
C ASP A 255 -14.17 -14.23 -3.36
N ASN A 256 -14.43 -15.53 -3.14
CA ASN A 256 -15.51 -16.31 -3.75
C ASN A 256 -15.68 -16.24 -5.27
N MET A 257 -14.65 -16.49 -6.06
CA MET A 257 -14.88 -17.33 -7.22
C MET A 257 -15.20 -18.71 -6.65
N LYS A 258 -16.49 -19.03 -6.63
CA LYS A 258 -17.02 -20.36 -6.33
C LYS A 258 -16.13 -21.37 -7.03
N MET A 259 -15.31 -22.09 -6.29
CA MET A 259 -14.86 -23.39 -6.73
C MET A 259 -16.14 -24.23 -6.85
N GLN A 260 -16.68 -24.27 -8.06
CA GLN A 260 -17.47 -25.42 -8.44
C GLN A 260 -16.48 -26.57 -8.50
N PRO A 261 -16.68 -27.64 -7.74
CA PRO A 261 -15.89 -28.84 -7.96
C PRO A 261 -16.19 -29.31 -9.38
N ASP A 262 -15.13 -29.47 -10.19
CA ASP A 262 -15.21 -30.22 -11.43
C ASP A 262 -15.78 -31.60 -11.14
N SER A 263 -17.08 -31.75 -11.28
CA SER A 263 -17.72 -33.02 -11.50
C SER A 263 -17.74 -33.27 -13.00
N SER A 264 -16.59 -33.71 -13.48
CA SER A 264 -16.54 -34.45 -14.75
C SER A 264 -17.18 -35.81 -14.53
N VAL A 265 -17.85 -36.20 -15.56
CA VAL A 265 -18.09 -37.56 -16.07
C VAL A 265 -19.56 -38.04 -16.03
N ASN A 266 -19.96 -38.21 -17.22
CA ASN A 266 -20.77 -39.24 -17.89
C ASN A 266 -22.15 -38.79 -18.38
N GLN A 267 -22.18 -38.66 -19.68
CA GLN A 267 -22.63 -39.63 -20.71
C GLN A 267 -24.12 -39.61 -21.01
N THR A 268 -24.27 -39.58 -22.34
CA THR A 268 -25.29 -40.18 -23.20
C THR A 268 -26.55 -39.35 -23.49
N GLY A 269 -26.62 -38.82 -24.65
CA GLY A 269 -27.35 -39.35 -25.82
C GLY A 269 -28.83 -39.02 -25.86
N SER A 270 -29.23 -38.21 -26.76
CA SER A 270 -30.09 -38.54 -27.93
C SER A 270 -30.77 -37.28 -28.48
N LEU A 271 -30.57 -37.10 -29.75
CA LEU A 271 -31.49 -36.79 -30.87
C LEU A 271 -32.85 -36.10 -30.56
N GLY A 272 -33.08 -35.02 -31.33
CA GLY A 272 -34.40 -34.70 -31.84
C GLY A 272 -34.69 -33.23 -31.99
N SER A 273 -34.50 -32.73 -33.18
CA SER A 273 -35.42 -32.02 -34.09
C SER A 273 -35.93 -30.63 -33.72
N ASP A 274 -35.49 -29.73 -34.53
CA ASP A 274 -36.26 -28.74 -35.33
C ASP A 274 -37.18 -27.71 -34.62
N VAL A 275 -36.98 -26.51 -35.06
CA VAL A 275 -37.88 -25.50 -35.68
C VAL A 275 -37.87 -24.12 -34.99
N ASP A 276 -37.47 -23.18 -35.83
CA ASP A 276 -37.90 -21.79 -36.07
C ASP A 276 -37.62 -20.66 -35.04
N GLU A 277 -36.85 -19.72 -35.59
CA GLU A 277 -37.04 -18.27 -35.77
C GLU A 277 -37.69 -17.51 -34.59
N ASP A 278 -36.87 -16.63 -33.95
CA ASP A 278 -37.16 -15.19 -34.05
C ASP A 278 -35.97 -14.34 -33.56
N LEU A 279 -35.77 -13.29 -34.35
CA LEU A 279 -34.77 -12.23 -34.18
C LEU A 279 -34.95 -11.49 -32.85
N ASP A 280 -34.02 -11.63 -31.94
CA ASP A 280 -33.86 -10.65 -30.89
C ASP A 280 -32.41 -10.14 -30.85
N TYR A 281 -32.25 -8.85 -31.12
CA TYR A 281 -31.02 -8.10 -31.12
C TYR A 281 -30.52 -7.97 -29.69
N SER A 282 -29.96 -9.01 -29.14
CA SER A 282 -29.21 -8.92 -27.87
C SER A 282 -27.85 -8.33 -28.19
N ILE A 283 -27.68 -7.09 -27.80
CA ILE A 283 -26.40 -6.41 -27.69
C ILE A 283 -25.47 -7.32 -26.91
N LYS A 284 -24.57 -8.03 -27.58
CA LYS A 284 -23.42 -8.67 -26.95
C LYS A 284 -22.59 -7.56 -26.32
N SER A 285 -22.72 -7.42 -25.01
CA SER A 285 -21.81 -6.63 -24.19
C SER A 285 -20.40 -7.11 -24.49
N VAL A 286 -19.63 -6.24 -25.10
CA VAL A 286 -18.18 -6.35 -25.19
C VAL A 286 -17.69 -6.42 -23.75
N ASN A 287 -17.30 -7.60 -23.30
CA ASN A 287 -16.54 -7.77 -22.07
C ASN A 287 -15.17 -7.10 -22.26
N SER A 288 -15.14 -5.79 -22.05
CA SER A 288 -13.93 -5.11 -21.69
C SER A 288 -13.53 -5.65 -20.32
N SER A 289 -12.34 -6.20 -20.21
CA SER A 289 -11.68 -6.62 -18.99
C SER A 289 -11.53 -5.41 -18.06
N SER A 290 -12.60 -5.07 -17.35
CA SER A 290 -12.55 -4.14 -16.23
C SER A 290 -11.89 -4.89 -15.09
N GLY A 291 -10.63 -4.54 -14.77
CA GLY A 291 -9.97 -4.98 -13.57
C GLY A 291 -10.89 -4.75 -12.37
N ASP A 292 -11.04 -5.76 -11.55
CA ASP A 292 -11.94 -5.74 -10.38
C ASP A 292 -11.33 -4.80 -9.33
N TYR A 293 -11.71 -3.51 -9.38
CA TYR A 293 -11.27 -2.49 -8.42
C TYR A 293 -12.12 -2.57 -7.16
N ARG A 294 -11.50 -2.86 -6.03
CA ARG A 294 -12.18 -2.89 -4.73
C ARG A 294 -11.90 -1.61 -3.95
N LEU A 295 -12.95 -1.01 -3.46
CA LEU A 295 -12.89 0.15 -2.56
C LEU A 295 -13.29 -0.28 -1.14
N PRO A 296 -12.68 0.30 -0.08
CA PRO A 296 -13.03 -0.02 1.29
C PRO A 296 -14.54 0.14 1.54
N ALA A 297 -15.17 -0.87 2.12
CA ALA A 297 -16.62 -0.89 2.39
C ALA A 297 -17.11 0.29 3.27
N GLN A 298 -16.20 0.91 4.02
CA GLN A 298 -16.48 2.06 4.89
C GLN A 298 -16.37 3.40 4.16
N LEU A 299 -15.86 3.42 2.93
CA LEU A 299 -15.65 4.64 2.17
C LEU A 299 -16.99 5.23 1.71
N VAL A 300 -17.30 6.45 2.15
CA VAL A 300 -18.45 7.21 1.67
C VAL A 300 -18.01 8.11 0.52
N GLN A 301 -18.47 7.80 -0.68
CA GLN A 301 -18.16 8.57 -1.87
C GLN A 301 -19.28 9.56 -2.17
N ARG A 302 -18.92 10.79 -2.50
CA ARG A 302 -19.85 11.86 -2.91
C ARG A 302 -19.28 12.58 -4.12
N PHE A 303 -20.14 13.06 -5.00
CA PHE A 303 -19.75 13.89 -6.13
C PHE A 303 -20.59 15.16 -6.19
N VAL A 304 -20.01 16.22 -6.73
CA VAL A 304 -20.68 17.50 -6.94
C VAL A 304 -20.49 17.90 -8.40
N LYS A 305 -21.60 18.14 -9.12
CA LYS A 305 -21.55 18.69 -10.48
C LYS A 305 -21.36 20.19 -10.39
N VAL A 306 -20.28 20.70 -10.94
CA VAL A 306 -19.89 22.11 -10.84
C VAL A 306 -19.54 22.66 -12.23
N PRO A 307 -20.07 23.82 -12.64
CA PRO A 307 -19.60 24.54 -13.82
C PRO A 307 -18.10 24.84 -13.70
N CYS A 308 -17.36 24.75 -14.80
CA CYS A 308 -15.90 24.87 -14.79
C CYS A 308 -15.41 26.17 -14.10
N GLY A 309 -16.04 27.31 -14.37
CA GLY A 309 -15.67 28.60 -13.77
C GLY A 309 -15.98 28.71 -12.26
N SER A 310 -16.79 27.82 -11.69
CA SER A 310 -17.15 27.85 -10.27
C SER A 310 -16.38 26.83 -9.41
N ARG A 311 -15.50 26.03 -10.01
CA ARG A 311 -14.79 24.95 -9.31
C ARG A 311 -13.99 25.44 -8.10
N LEU A 312 -13.24 26.53 -8.26
CA LEU A 312 -12.45 27.10 -7.16
C LEU A 312 -13.35 27.61 -6.02
N ALA A 313 -14.43 28.34 -6.34
CA ALA A 313 -15.37 28.85 -5.34
C ALA A 313 -16.02 27.71 -4.53
N VAL A 314 -16.40 26.62 -5.20
CA VAL A 314 -16.95 25.43 -4.55
C VAL A 314 -15.89 24.73 -3.68
N LEU A 315 -14.64 24.60 -4.14
CA LEU A 315 -13.55 24.05 -3.32
C LEU A 315 -13.36 24.89 -2.05
N LEU A 316 -13.27 26.21 -2.17
CA LEU A 316 -13.13 27.13 -1.04
C LEU A 316 -14.29 26.98 -0.06
N SER A 317 -15.52 26.90 -0.56
CA SER A 317 -16.73 26.70 0.27
C SER A 317 -16.71 25.38 1.03
N ILE A 318 -16.31 24.29 0.38
CA ILE A 318 -16.19 22.96 1.01
C ILE A 318 -15.09 22.98 2.10
N LEU A 319 -13.92 23.53 1.79
CA LEU A 319 -12.81 23.59 2.74
C LEU A 319 -13.17 24.44 3.96
N LYS A 320 -13.78 25.63 3.74
CA LYS A 320 -14.27 26.49 4.83
C LYS A 320 -15.24 25.73 5.73
N HIS A 321 -16.25 25.10 5.14
CA HIS A 321 -17.26 24.35 5.88
C HIS A 321 -16.64 23.17 6.69
N LEU A 322 -15.68 22.44 6.09
CA LEU A 322 -14.99 21.35 6.78
C LEU A 322 -14.22 21.86 8.01
N PHE A 323 -13.40 22.90 7.85
CA PHE A 323 -12.53 23.39 8.92
C PHE A 323 -13.23 24.27 9.97
N GLU A 324 -14.45 24.76 9.67
CA GLU A 324 -15.28 25.46 10.66
C GLU A 324 -16.07 24.49 11.57
N ARG A 325 -16.47 23.33 11.06
CA ARG A 325 -17.27 22.36 11.82
C ARG A 325 -16.48 21.58 12.85
N GLU A 326 -15.24 21.27 12.56
CA GLU A 326 -14.39 20.43 13.43
C GLU A 326 -13.00 21.03 13.58
N ALA A 327 -12.63 21.30 14.81
CA ALA A 327 -11.35 21.92 15.15
C ALA A 327 -10.11 21.01 14.90
N SER A 328 -10.31 19.70 14.67
CA SER A 328 -9.22 18.74 14.51
C SER A 328 -9.52 17.78 13.38
N GLN A 329 -9.14 18.16 12.16
CA GLN A 329 -9.29 17.31 11.00
C GLN A 329 -8.18 17.53 9.95
N LYS A 330 -7.91 16.48 9.19
CA LYS A 330 -7.01 16.52 8.04
C LYS A 330 -7.79 16.31 6.76
N VAL A 331 -7.47 17.14 5.77
CA VAL A 331 -8.06 17.08 4.43
C VAL A 331 -6.94 16.98 3.41
N VAL A 332 -7.12 16.13 2.39
CA VAL A 332 -6.21 16.03 1.25
C VAL A 332 -6.96 16.43 -0.01
N VAL A 333 -6.35 17.30 -0.83
CA VAL A 333 -6.91 17.71 -2.13
C VAL A 333 -5.97 17.31 -3.25
N PHE A 334 -6.46 16.53 -4.21
CA PHE A 334 -5.69 16.06 -5.35
C PHE A 334 -5.86 16.93 -6.58
N PHE A 335 -4.73 17.26 -7.20
CA PHE A 335 -4.59 18.00 -8.45
C PHE A 335 -3.81 17.18 -9.48
N SER A 336 -4.03 17.44 -10.77
CA SER A 336 -3.38 16.69 -11.86
C SER A 336 -1.92 17.10 -12.07
N THR A 337 -1.52 18.34 -11.77
CA THR A 337 -0.19 18.87 -12.09
C THR A 337 0.51 19.49 -10.89
N CYS A 338 1.84 19.48 -10.92
CA CYS A 338 2.66 20.13 -9.88
C CYS A 338 2.38 21.62 -9.79
N ASP A 339 2.21 22.29 -10.92
CA ASP A 339 1.96 23.74 -10.99
C ASP A 339 0.59 24.10 -10.38
N ALA A 340 -0.42 23.25 -10.61
CA ALA A 340 -1.74 23.42 -9.96
C ALA A 340 -1.62 23.26 -8.43
N VAL A 341 -0.81 22.33 -7.95
CA VAL A 341 -0.53 22.18 -6.51
C VAL A 341 0.15 23.44 -5.97
N ASP A 342 1.18 23.95 -6.63
CA ASP A 342 1.90 25.15 -6.19
C ASP A 342 1.00 26.38 -6.18
N PHE A 343 0.19 26.57 -7.23
CA PHE A 343 -0.76 27.67 -7.32
C PHE A 343 -1.78 27.63 -6.17
N HIS A 344 -2.44 26.50 -5.96
CA HIS A 344 -3.46 26.38 -4.91
C HIS A 344 -2.84 26.42 -3.51
N TYR A 345 -1.62 25.91 -3.33
CA TYR A 345 -0.90 26.05 -2.08
C TYR A 345 -0.65 27.53 -1.72
N MET A 346 -0.11 28.31 -2.65
CA MET A 346 0.11 29.75 -2.44
C MET A 346 -1.21 30.47 -2.16
N LEU A 347 -2.23 30.21 -2.97
CA LEU A 347 -3.55 30.80 -2.79
C LEU A 347 -4.13 30.50 -1.40
N LEU A 348 -4.14 29.21 -0.98
CA LEU A 348 -4.79 28.78 0.26
C LEU A 348 -3.98 29.09 1.52
N SER A 349 -2.65 29.25 1.41
CA SER A 349 -1.79 29.63 2.52
C SER A 349 -1.76 31.14 2.80
N GLU A 350 -2.03 31.97 1.77
CA GLU A 350 -1.94 33.44 1.88
C GLU A 350 -3.29 34.12 1.85
N PHE A 351 -4.38 33.41 1.46
CA PHE A 351 -5.69 34.00 1.31
C PHE A 351 -6.27 34.44 2.65
N GLN A 352 -6.48 35.77 2.74
CA GLN A 352 -7.09 36.41 3.90
C GLN A 352 -8.50 36.85 3.55
N TRP A 353 -9.46 36.56 4.40
CA TRP A 353 -10.83 37.01 4.28
C TRP A 353 -11.07 38.23 5.16
N SER A 354 -11.59 39.30 4.58
CA SER A 354 -12.15 40.42 5.35
C SER A 354 -13.67 40.29 5.36
N PRO A 355 -14.30 40.05 6.51
CA PRO A 355 -15.76 40.15 6.56
C PRO A 355 -16.20 41.57 6.24
N TYR A 356 -17.23 41.70 5.41
CA TYR A 356 -17.82 43.00 5.04
C TYR A 356 -18.38 43.67 6.30
N SER A 357 -17.59 44.48 6.98
CA SER A 357 -18.08 45.45 7.94
C SER A 357 -17.45 46.81 7.62
N GLN A 358 -18.29 47.80 7.39
CA GLN A 358 -17.90 49.14 6.94
C GLN A 358 -17.25 49.99 8.05
N PHE A 359 -17.00 49.45 9.24
CA PHE A 359 -16.57 50.25 10.38
C PHE A 359 -15.63 49.49 11.33
N GLU A 360 -14.43 49.13 10.90
CA GLU A 360 -13.31 48.94 11.83
C GLU A 360 -12.06 48.49 11.04
N GLU A 361 -10.90 49.02 11.35
CA GLU A 361 -9.56 48.53 10.88
C GLU A 361 -9.35 47.09 11.36
N GLU A 362 -9.97 46.15 10.68
CA GLU A 362 -10.05 44.80 11.18
C GLU A 362 -9.00 43.86 10.71
N LEU A 363 -8.50 43.17 11.69
CA LEU A 363 -7.73 41.96 11.68
C LEU A 363 -8.05 41.08 10.45
N LYS A 364 -7.14 41.12 9.48
CA LYS A 364 -7.13 40.18 8.38
C LYS A 364 -7.06 38.77 8.93
N GLN A 365 -8.14 38.02 8.83
CA GLN A 365 -8.18 36.63 9.28
C GLN A 365 -7.80 35.69 8.14
N MET A 366 -6.97 34.72 8.44
CA MET A 366 -6.69 33.65 7.49
C MET A 366 -7.99 32.93 7.12
N PHE A 367 -8.18 32.69 5.83
CA PHE A 367 -9.38 32.02 5.30
C PHE A 367 -9.58 30.63 5.89
N LEU A 368 -8.50 29.87 6.01
CA LEU A 368 -8.50 28.54 6.64
C LEU A 368 -7.78 28.61 7.97
N LYS A 369 -8.43 28.12 9.03
CA LYS A 369 -7.85 27.99 10.39
C LYS A 369 -7.02 26.70 10.54
N CYS A 370 -6.21 26.37 9.53
CA CYS A 370 -5.33 25.19 9.56
C CYS A 370 -4.02 25.47 8.81
N LYS A 371 -3.01 24.66 9.07
CA LYS A 371 -1.78 24.70 8.28
C LYS A 371 -1.99 24.05 6.92
N THR A 372 -1.55 24.73 5.86
CA THR A 372 -1.56 24.22 4.50
C THR A 372 -0.19 23.67 4.13
N PHE A 373 -0.17 22.49 3.51
CA PHE A 373 1.00 21.78 3.04
C PHE A 373 0.85 21.44 1.57
N ARG A 374 1.99 21.31 0.85
CA ARG A 374 2.02 20.85 -0.55
C ARG A 374 2.94 19.64 -0.69
N LEU A 375 2.59 18.71 -1.61
CA LEU A 375 3.40 17.53 -1.86
C LEU A 375 3.27 17.10 -3.33
N HIS A 376 4.38 17.14 -4.09
CA HIS A 376 4.41 16.76 -5.50
C HIS A 376 5.82 16.36 -5.96
N GLY A 377 5.92 15.78 -7.17
CA GLY A 377 7.14 15.17 -7.69
C GLY A 377 8.32 16.14 -7.88
N ASN A 378 8.08 17.42 -8.18
CA ASN A 378 9.12 18.41 -8.43
C ASN A 378 9.80 18.97 -7.16
N MET A 379 9.25 18.67 -5.97
CA MET A 379 9.87 19.09 -4.71
C MET A 379 11.15 18.31 -4.43
N LYS A 380 12.13 18.97 -3.78
CA LYS A 380 13.32 18.29 -3.26
C LYS A 380 12.92 17.22 -2.24
N GLN A 381 13.69 16.13 -2.19
CA GLN A 381 13.37 14.99 -1.32
C GLN A 381 13.33 15.37 0.16
N GLU A 382 14.19 16.28 0.59
CA GLU A 382 14.24 16.77 1.96
C GLU A 382 12.97 17.54 2.33
N ASP A 383 12.51 18.43 1.43
CA ASP A 383 11.28 19.21 1.61
C ASP A 383 10.05 18.29 1.65
N ARG A 384 10.00 17.27 0.77
CA ARG A 384 8.92 16.28 0.75
C ARG A 384 8.84 15.52 2.09
N ARG A 385 9.99 15.08 2.60
CA ARG A 385 10.09 14.36 3.87
C ARG A 385 9.66 15.24 5.04
N THR A 386 10.13 16.49 5.08
CA THR A 386 9.77 17.46 6.11
C THR A 386 8.27 17.76 6.08
N THR A 387 7.72 18.03 4.90
CA THR A 387 6.28 18.26 4.70
C THR A 387 5.44 17.10 5.17
N PHE A 388 5.81 15.88 4.77
CA PHE A 388 5.07 14.67 5.16
C PHE A 388 5.09 14.46 6.67
N SER A 389 6.27 14.59 7.29
CA SER A 389 6.43 14.47 8.74
C SER A 389 5.62 15.54 9.49
N ALA A 390 5.65 16.79 9.04
CA ALA A 390 4.89 17.87 9.63
C ALA A 390 3.38 17.66 9.49
N PHE A 391 2.90 17.27 8.30
CA PHE A 391 1.49 16.95 8.11
C PHE A 391 1.04 15.78 9.00
N LYS A 392 1.88 14.77 9.19
CA LYS A 392 1.57 13.60 10.05
C LYS A 392 1.37 14.00 11.52
N THR A 393 2.10 14.98 12.02
CA THR A 393 2.06 15.42 13.42
C THR A 393 0.97 16.45 13.72
N GLU A 394 0.52 17.22 12.73
CA GLU A 394 -0.51 18.24 12.93
C GLU A 394 -1.87 17.61 13.27
N LYS A 395 -2.65 18.34 14.08
CA LYS A 395 -4.02 17.93 14.43
C LYS A 395 -5.03 18.38 13.37
N SER A 396 -4.83 19.58 12.81
CA SER A 396 -5.67 20.16 11.77
C SER A 396 -4.79 20.65 10.62
N ALA A 397 -4.97 20.10 9.43
CA ALA A 397 -4.10 20.38 8.29
C ALA A 397 -4.78 20.12 6.96
N LEU A 398 -4.42 20.94 5.97
CA LEU A 398 -4.75 20.76 4.57
C LEU A 398 -3.49 20.34 3.80
N LEU A 399 -3.57 19.27 3.04
CA LEU A 399 -2.53 18.85 2.09
C LEU A 399 -3.06 19.00 0.67
N VAL A 400 -2.37 19.77 -0.17
CA VAL A 400 -2.57 19.82 -1.61
C VAL A 400 -1.50 18.98 -2.30
N SER A 401 -1.89 18.05 -3.17
CA SER A 401 -0.96 17.04 -3.68
C SER A 401 -1.29 16.57 -5.10
N THR A 402 -0.30 15.99 -5.77
CA THR A 402 -0.50 15.17 -6.97
C THR A 402 -0.50 13.68 -6.61
N ASP A 403 -0.94 12.82 -7.53
CA ASP A 403 -0.97 11.36 -7.35
C ASP A 403 0.38 10.74 -6.97
N VAL A 404 1.47 11.29 -7.50
CA VAL A 404 2.82 10.80 -7.21
C VAL A 404 3.14 10.81 -5.72
N ALA A 405 2.58 11.78 -4.99
CA ALA A 405 2.84 11.94 -3.57
C ALA A 405 1.81 11.24 -2.68
N ALA A 406 0.67 10.85 -3.25
CA ALA A 406 -0.44 10.28 -2.48
C ALA A 406 -0.38 8.77 -2.33
N ARG A 407 0.29 8.10 -3.24
CA ARG A 407 0.33 6.63 -3.26
C ARG A 407 1.43 6.11 -2.34
N GLY A 408 1.11 5.06 -1.62
CA GLY A 408 2.01 4.45 -0.64
C GLY A 408 2.23 5.27 0.62
N LEU A 409 1.51 6.38 0.82
CA LEU A 409 1.61 7.20 2.01
C LEU A 409 0.45 6.89 2.96
N ASP A 410 0.79 6.41 4.15
CA ASP A 410 -0.15 6.33 5.25
C ASP A 410 -0.32 7.71 5.89
N PHE A 411 -1.44 8.35 5.59
CA PHE A 411 -1.85 9.59 6.22
C PHE A 411 -2.79 9.31 7.39
N PRO A 412 -2.30 9.26 8.61
CA PRO A 412 -3.15 8.95 9.74
C PRO A 412 -4.22 10.03 9.95
N LYS A 413 -5.44 9.57 10.20
CA LYS A 413 -6.58 10.43 10.56
C LYS A 413 -7.01 11.42 9.48
N VAL A 414 -6.82 11.13 8.19
CA VAL A 414 -7.44 11.88 7.12
C VAL A 414 -8.94 11.61 7.12
N ARG A 415 -9.73 12.68 7.22
CA ARG A 415 -11.18 12.60 7.25
C ARG A 415 -11.82 12.72 5.89
N CYS A 416 -11.25 13.55 5.03
CA CYS A 416 -11.81 13.85 3.74
C CYS A 416 -10.72 13.92 2.67
N ILE A 417 -10.99 13.30 1.54
CA ILE A 417 -10.18 13.40 0.33
C ILE A 417 -11.04 14.08 -0.73
N ILE A 418 -10.52 15.14 -1.33
CA ILE A 418 -11.18 15.88 -2.40
C ILE A 418 -10.38 15.66 -3.69
N GLN A 419 -11.00 15.04 -4.67
CA GLN A 419 -10.43 14.94 -6.01
C GLN A 419 -10.89 16.16 -6.81
N TYR A 420 -10.08 17.22 -6.79
CA TYR A 420 -10.37 18.46 -7.52
C TYR A 420 -10.27 18.24 -9.02
N ASP A 421 -9.24 17.56 -9.47
CA ASP A 421 -9.12 17.06 -10.83
C ASP A 421 -9.43 15.58 -10.88
N SER A 422 -10.09 15.16 -11.95
CA SER A 422 -10.37 13.75 -12.19
C SER A 422 -9.07 12.97 -12.33
N PRO A 423 -8.98 11.77 -11.76
CA PRO A 423 -7.86 10.87 -12.03
C PRO A 423 -7.84 10.49 -13.52
N GLY A 424 -6.66 10.20 -14.04
CA GLY A 424 -6.49 9.78 -15.43
C GLY A 424 -7.04 8.37 -15.69
N GLU A 425 -6.89 7.49 -14.70
CA GLU A 425 -7.30 6.09 -14.76
C GLU A 425 -8.07 5.66 -13.51
N ALA A 426 -8.86 4.58 -13.63
CA ALA A 426 -9.62 4.02 -12.52
C ALA A 426 -8.73 3.53 -11.37
N SER A 427 -7.54 3.01 -11.67
CA SER A 427 -6.54 2.64 -10.69
C SER A 427 -6.09 3.83 -9.83
N GLU A 428 -5.92 5.01 -10.43
CA GLU A 428 -5.59 6.23 -9.69
C GLU A 428 -6.68 6.63 -8.71
N TYR A 429 -7.94 6.47 -9.13
CA TYR A 429 -9.08 6.75 -8.24
C TYR A 429 -9.07 5.87 -6.99
N VAL A 430 -8.77 4.60 -7.15
CA VAL A 430 -8.70 3.63 -6.03
C VAL A 430 -7.54 3.94 -5.08
N HIS A 431 -6.43 4.43 -5.61
CA HIS A 431 -5.23 4.73 -4.82
C HIS A 431 -5.25 6.11 -4.15
N ARG A 432 -6.08 7.05 -4.61
CA ARG A 432 -6.29 8.33 -3.95
C ARG A 432 -7.13 8.18 -2.69
#